data_2b201006c1d0fbcffac7c8700783304d
#
_entry.id   2b201006c1d0fbcffac7c8700783304d
#
_cell.length_a   1.000
_cell.length_b   1.000
_cell.length_c   1.000
_cell.angle_alpha   90.00
_cell.angle_beta   90.00
_cell.angle_gamma   90.00
#
_symmetry.space_group_name_H-M   'P 1'
#
loop_
_entity.id
_entity.type
_entity.pdbx_description
1 polymer ?
#
loop_
_entity_poly.entity_id
_entity_poly.type
_entity_poly.pdbx_seq_one_letter_code
_entity_poly.pdbx_strand_id
1 'polypeptide(L)'
;VKAGCKVIVLTNACGGINRDYKVGQPVLIRDHISMTATSPLIGADFVDLTDLYSKRIRELVKREDPSLAEGVYVHWRGPAYETPAEINMLRTVGADLVGMSTVPEAIAAHALGAEVLGISLVTNAAAGVTGEKLSHTEVMEAGKAAAGRMGELLAKVLKQL
;
A
#
# COMPACT_ATOMS: atom_id res chain seq x y z
N VAL A 1 -6.85 -5.26 17.09
CA VAL A 1 -7.04 -6.72 17.12
C VAL A 1 -7.33 -7.20 18.54
N LYS A 2 -6.49 -6.85 19.53
CA LYS A 2 -6.73 -7.22 20.95
C LYS A 2 -8.09 -6.76 21.50
N ALA A 3 -8.67 -5.68 20.94
CA ALA A 3 -10.01 -5.20 21.27
C ALA A 3 -11.16 -5.93 20.50
N GLY A 4 -10.84 -6.97 19.72
CA GLY A 4 -11.83 -7.80 19.04
C GLY A 4 -11.96 -7.57 17.53
N CYS A 5 -11.20 -6.65 16.92
CA CYS A 5 -11.21 -6.45 15.47
C CYS A 5 -10.67 -7.69 14.76
N LYS A 6 -11.38 -8.18 13.74
CA LYS A 6 -11.00 -9.34 12.94
C LYS A 6 -10.38 -8.95 11.61
N VAL A 7 -10.70 -7.77 11.11
CA VAL A 7 -10.19 -7.23 9.85
C VAL A 7 -9.58 -5.86 10.11
N ILE A 8 -8.41 -5.62 9.54
CA ILE A 8 -7.72 -4.33 9.56
C ILE A 8 -7.60 -3.85 8.12
N VAL A 9 -8.12 -2.64 7.87
CA VAL A 9 -7.98 -1.96 6.58
C VAL A 9 -6.94 -0.85 6.73
N LEU A 10 -5.86 -0.95 5.97
CA LEU A 10 -4.78 0.03 5.95
C LEU A 10 -4.84 0.83 4.66
N THR A 11 -4.76 2.15 4.76
CA THR A 11 -4.67 3.04 3.60
C THR A 11 -3.43 3.90 3.70
N ASN A 12 -2.81 4.20 2.57
CA ASN A 12 -1.65 5.08 2.50
C ASN A 12 -1.64 5.91 1.22
N ALA A 13 -0.77 6.93 1.19
CA ALA A 13 -0.32 7.63 0.00
C ALA A 13 1.00 6.99 -0.46
N CYS A 14 1.20 6.85 -1.77
CA CYS A 14 2.40 6.22 -2.33
C CYS A 14 2.84 6.85 -3.65
N GLY A 15 4.11 6.65 -3.99
CA GLY A 15 4.66 6.89 -5.32
C GLY A 15 4.37 5.70 -6.26
N GLY A 16 3.90 5.98 -7.47
CA GLY A 16 3.70 4.98 -8.52
C GLY A 16 5.02 4.68 -9.24
N ILE A 17 5.54 3.47 -9.08
CA ILE A 17 6.69 2.95 -9.82
C ILE A 17 6.23 2.37 -11.16
N ASN A 18 5.10 1.69 -11.15
CA ASN A 18 4.45 1.16 -12.34
C ASN A 18 3.90 2.32 -13.18
N ARG A 19 4.32 2.38 -14.45
CA ARG A 19 3.98 3.49 -15.36
C ARG A 19 2.53 3.49 -15.83
N ASP A 20 1.82 2.39 -15.66
CA ASP A 20 0.41 2.27 -16.02
C ASP A 20 -0.51 2.86 -14.96
N TYR A 21 0.01 3.13 -13.75
CA TYR A 21 -0.78 3.73 -12.69
C TYR A 21 -0.84 5.25 -12.83
N LYS A 22 -2.01 5.79 -12.49
CA LYS A 22 -2.29 7.23 -12.59
C LYS A 22 -2.40 7.86 -11.21
N VAL A 23 -2.02 9.13 -11.11
CA VAL A 23 -2.25 9.92 -9.89
C VAL A 23 -3.75 9.97 -9.58
N GLY A 24 -4.10 9.77 -8.32
CA GLY A 24 -5.48 9.64 -7.85
C GLY A 24 -6.05 8.21 -7.95
N GLN A 25 -5.29 7.24 -8.46
CA GLN A 25 -5.74 5.86 -8.59
C GLN A 25 -5.53 5.08 -7.28
N PRO A 26 -6.57 4.45 -6.70
CA PRO A 26 -6.41 3.45 -5.67
C PRO A 26 -5.90 2.13 -6.26
N VAL A 27 -4.98 1.48 -5.56
CA VAL A 27 -4.39 0.19 -5.91
C VAL A 27 -4.43 -0.72 -4.69
N LEU A 28 -4.88 -1.95 -4.84
CA LEU A 28 -4.86 -2.96 -3.78
C LEU A 28 -3.42 -3.47 -3.61
N ILE A 29 -2.94 -3.50 -2.37
CA ILE A 29 -1.66 -4.13 -2.06
C ILE A 29 -1.88 -5.65 -2.05
N ARG A 30 -1.24 -6.36 -2.99
CA ARG A 30 -1.29 -7.83 -3.03
C ARG A 30 -0.13 -8.49 -2.31
N ASP A 31 0.98 -7.76 -2.17
CA ASP A 31 2.22 -8.22 -1.54
C ASP A 31 3.12 -7.03 -1.23
N HIS A 32 4.20 -7.24 -0.47
CA HIS A 32 5.16 -6.18 -0.21
C HIS A 32 6.62 -6.65 -0.28
N ILE A 33 7.52 -5.68 -0.45
CA ILE A 33 8.96 -5.83 -0.27
C ILE A 33 9.40 -4.87 0.83
N SER A 34 9.94 -5.38 1.93
CA SER A 34 10.46 -4.55 3.03
C SER A 34 11.95 -4.26 2.82
N MET A 35 12.28 -2.99 2.53
CA MET A 35 13.66 -2.53 2.34
C MET A 35 14.22 -1.81 3.57
N THR A 36 13.49 -1.81 4.68
CA THR A 36 13.91 -1.12 5.91
C THR A 36 14.70 -1.99 6.87
N ALA A 37 14.76 -3.31 6.62
CA ALA A 37 15.37 -4.31 7.50
C ALA A 37 14.85 -4.27 8.96
N THR A 38 13.62 -3.77 9.16
CA THR A 38 12.96 -3.70 10.47
C THR A 38 11.75 -4.61 10.51
N SER A 39 11.48 -5.20 11.68
CA SER A 39 10.28 -5.98 11.95
C SER A 39 9.59 -5.47 13.21
N PRO A 40 8.26 -5.41 13.28
CA PRO A 40 7.53 -5.12 14.50
C PRO A 40 7.51 -6.32 15.46
N LEU A 41 7.90 -7.50 15.01
CA LEU A 41 7.94 -8.72 15.81
C LEU A 41 9.24 -8.80 16.60
N ILE A 42 9.14 -9.30 17.84
CA ILE A 42 10.27 -9.44 18.78
C ILE A 42 10.34 -10.90 19.22
N GLY A 43 11.56 -11.44 19.25
CA GLY A 43 11.81 -12.81 19.72
C GLY A 43 11.69 -13.85 18.61
N ALA A 44 11.25 -15.05 18.96
CA ALA A 44 11.21 -16.22 18.08
C ALA A 44 9.80 -16.50 17.49
N ASP A 45 8.97 -15.47 17.38
CA ASP A 45 7.65 -15.59 16.78
C ASP A 45 7.78 -15.56 15.25
N PHE A 46 7.80 -16.74 14.64
CA PHE A 46 7.87 -16.91 13.19
C PHE A 46 6.44 -16.93 12.61
N VAL A 47 6.10 -15.90 11.84
CA VAL A 47 4.77 -15.72 11.26
C VAL A 47 4.85 -15.94 9.76
N ASP A 48 3.97 -16.76 9.21
CA ASP A 48 3.81 -16.93 7.77
C ASP A 48 3.11 -15.70 7.18
N LEU A 49 3.73 -15.04 6.21
CA LEU A 49 3.23 -13.84 5.53
C LEU A 49 2.71 -14.12 4.11
N THR A 50 2.55 -15.39 3.72
CA THR A 50 2.16 -15.77 2.35
C THR A 50 0.83 -15.16 1.91
N ASP A 51 -0.15 -15.05 2.82
CA ASP A 51 -1.46 -14.38 2.58
C ASP A 51 -1.67 -13.21 3.54
N LEU A 52 -0.61 -12.46 3.82
CA LEU A 52 -0.68 -11.31 4.73
C LEU A 52 -1.74 -10.30 4.28
N TYR A 53 -1.78 -9.97 2.99
CA TYR A 53 -2.85 -9.15 2.40
C TYR A 53 -3.94 -10.09 1.88
N SER A 54 -4.97 -10.32 2.69
CA SER A 54 -6.01 -11.35 2.47
C SER A 54 -6.53 -11.38 1.03
N LYS A 55 -6.26 -12.49 0.34
CA LYS A 55 -6.78 -12.74 -1.01
C LYS A 55 -8.31 -12.73 -1.02
N ARG A 56 -8.93 -13.32 0.01
CA ARG A 56 -10.39 -13.34 0.18
C ARG A 56 -10.99 -11.93 0.16
N ILE A 57 -10.39 -11.01 0.93
CA ILE A 57 -10.89 -9.63 1.03
C ILE A 57 -10.60 -8.86 -0.27
N ARG A 58 -9.41 -9.04 -0.88
CA ARG A 58 -9.08 -8.39 -2.17
C ARG A 58 -10.06 -8.82 -3.28
N GLU A 59 -10.41 -10.10 -3.36
CA GLU A 59 -11.39 -10.60 -4.32
C GLU A 59 -12.80 -10.02 -4.07
N LEU A 60 -13.19 -9.84 -2.80
CA LEU A 60 -14.43 -9.19 -2.43
C LEU A 60 -14.44 -7.72 -2.89
N VAL A 61 -13.37 -6.98 -2.63
CA VAL A 61 -13.23 -5.58 -3.06
C VAL A 61 -13.28 -5.45 -4.59
N LYS A 62 -12.64 -6.36 -5.31
CA LYS A 62 -12.65 -6.38 -6.78
C LYS A 62 -14.00 -6.74 -7.39
N ARG A 63 -14.88 -7.42 -6.66
CA ARG A 63 -16.28 -7.58 -7.09
C ARG A 63 -17.05 -6.27 -7.05
N GLU A 64 -16.76 -5.41 -6.06
CA GLU A 64 -17.37 -4.08 -5.95
C GLU A 64 -16.81 -3.06 -6.96
N ASP A 65 -15.52 -3.14 -7.23
CA ASP A 65 -14.86 -2.32 -8.25
C ASP A 65 -13.84 -3.16 -9.05
N PRO A 66 -14.27 -3.80 -10.16
CA PRO A 66 -13.38 -4.59 -11.01
C PRO A 66 -12.24 -3.80 -11.67
N SER A 67 -12.31 -2.46 -11.66
CA SER A 67 -11.26 -1.60 -12.23
C SER A 67 -10.03 -1.44 -11.35
N LEU A 68 -10.10 -1.90 -10.09
CA LEU A 68 -8.98 -1.79 -9.15
C LEU A 68 -7.80 -2.67 -9.59
N ALA A 69 -6.66 -2.04 -9.75
CA ALA A 69 -5.39 -2.72 -9.96
C ALA A 69 -4.89 -3.34 -8.65
N GLU A 70 -4.01 -4.32 -8.76
CA GLU A 70 -3.25 -4.88 -7.64
C GLU A 70 -1.76 -4.69 -7.89
N GLY A 71 -1.00 -4.36 -6.84
CA GLY A 71 0.42 -4.10 -6.94
C GLY A 71 1.24 -4.57 -5.75
N VAL A 72 2.56 -4.68 -5.95
CA VAL A 72 3.55 -4.93 -4.92
C VAL A 72 4.02 -3.61 -4.35
N TYR A 73 3.84 -3.44 -3.03
CA TYR A 73 4.22 -2.22 -2.31
C TYR A 73 5.62 -2.37 -1.70
N VAL A 74 6.49 -1.41 -1.96
CA VAL A 74 7.80 -1.34 -1.28
C VAL A 74 7.71 -0.41 -0.07
N HIS A 75 8.13 -0.94 1.07
CA HIS A 75 8.37 -0.15 2.26
C HIS A 75 9.79 0.41 2.25
N TRP A 76 9.91 1.72 2.06
CA TRP A 76 11.15 2.48 2.09
C TRP A 76 11.22 3.35 3.34
N ARG A 77 12.44 3.67 3.78
CA ARG A 77 12.60 4.28 5.11
C ARG A 77 12.18 5.76 5.19
N GLY A 78 12.45 6.56 4.17
CA GLY A 78 12.26 8.01 4.26
C GLY A 78 13.09 8.70 5.38
N PRO A 79 12.88 9.98 5.67
CA PRO A 79 11.87 10.87 5.07
C PRO A 79 12.26 11.44 3.70
N ALA A 80 13.47 11.15 3.19
CA ALA A 80 13.82 11.52 1.82
C ALA A 80 13.03 10.68 0.83
N TYR A 81 12.56 11.28 -0.27
CA TYR A 81 12.08 10.54 -1.43
C TYR A 81 13.24 9.79 -2.08
N GLU A 82 12.90 8.73 -2.79
CA GLU A 82 13.85 7.89 -3.50
C GLU A 82 14.52 8.66 -4.64
N THR A 83 15.73 8.25 -5.00
CA THR A 83 16.39 8.71 -6.21
C THR A 83 15.88 7.95 -7.45
N PRO A 84 16.06 8.48 -8.68
CA PRO A 84 15.72 7.74 -9.90
C PRO A 84 16.41 6.38 -10.01
N ALA A 85 17.66 6.26 -9.49
CA ALA A 85 18.40 4.99 -9.49
C ALA A 85 17.77 3.96 -8.55
N GLU A 86 17.35 4.38 -7.36
CA GLU A 86 16.61 3.56 -6.41
C GLU A 86 15.28 3.10 -7.00
N ILE A 87 14.52 3.99 -7.64
CA ILE A 87 13.25 3.61 -8.31
C ILE A 87 13.48 2.60 -9.44
N ASN A 88 14.54 2.74 -10.22
CA ASN A 88 14.89 1.76 -11.24
C ASN A 88 15.24 0.39 -10.63
N MET A 89 15.98 0.37 -9.54
CA MET A 89 16.27 -0.85 -8.78
C MET A 89 14.98 -1.48 -8.27
N LEU A 90 14.11 -0.71 -7.61
CA LEU A 90 12.84 -1.19 -7.07
C LEU A 90 11.94 -1.78 -8.16
N ARG A 91 11.86 -1.14 -9.31
CA ARG A 91 11.13 -1.68 -10.48
C ARG A 91 11.71 -3.02 -10.94
N THR A 92 13.04 -3.14 -10.98
CA THR A 92 13.72 -4.38 -11.40
C THR A 92 13.41 -5.56 -10.48
N VAL A 93 13.25 -5.31 -9.18
CA VAL A 93 12.87 -6.35 -8.21
C VAL A 93 11.36 -6.60 -8.11
N GLY A 94 10.56 -5.97 -8.98
CA GLY A 94 9.13 -6.25 -9.12
C GLY A 94 8.21 -5.34 -8.32
N ALA A 95 8.67 -4.17 -7.87
CA ALA A 95 7.86 -3.19 -7.17
C ALA A 95 6.95 -2.40 -8.11
N ASP A 96 5.70 -2.19 -7.70
CA ASP A 96 4.71 -1.35 -8.38
C ASP A 96 4.51 0.01 -7.70
N LEU A 97 4.67 0.04 -6.37
CA LEU A 97 4.37 1.17 -5.49
C LEU A 97 5.50 1.34 -4.47
N VAL A 98 5.73 2.57 -4.01
CA VAL A 98 6.69 2.84 -2.93
C VAL A 98 6.13 3.82 -1.91
N GLY A 99 6.39 3.56 -0.63
CA GLY A 99 6.02 4.45 0.46
C GLY A 99 6.72 4.11 1.77
N MET A 100 6.43 4.84 2.83
CA MET A 100 7.21 4.86 4.08
C MET A 100 6.42 4.32 5.28
N SER A 101 5.36 3.54 5.06
CA SER A 101 4.42 3.06 6.09
C SER A 101 3.86 1.68 5.76
N THR A 102 2.84 1.28 6.50
CA THR A 102 1.89 0.19 6.17
C THR A 102 2.45 -1.22 6.42
N VAL A 103 3.67 -1.53 6.03
CA VAL A 103 4.22 -2.89 6.17
C VAL A 103 4.38 -3.31 7.63
N PRO A 104 4.96 -2.49 8.55
CA PRO A 104 5.02 -2.85 9.96
C PRO A 104 3.64 -3.05 10.59
N GLU A 105 2.67 -2.19 10.25
CA GLU A 105 1.29 -2.28 10.74
C GLU A 105 0.59 -3.53 10.24
N ALA A 106 0.80 -3.87 8.96
CA ALA A 106 0.24 -5.08 8.36
C ALA A 106 0.79 -6.34 9.02
N ILE A 107 2.11 -6.42 9.20
CA ILE A 107 2.77 -7.56 9.88
C ILE A 107 2.25 -7.70 11.31
N ALA A 108 2.18 -6.60 12.06
CA ALA A 108 1.71 -6.62 13.44
C ALA A 108 0.23 -7.05 13.55
N ALA A 109 -0.64 -6.56 12.66
CA ALA A 109 -2.04 -6.94 12.64
C ALA A 109 -2.23 -8.42 12.30
N HIS A 110 -1.50 -8.90 11.28
CA HIS A 110 -1.54 -10.30 10.86
C HIS A 110 -1.02 -11.26 11.93
N ALA A 111 0.09 -10.91 12.58
CA ALA A 111 0.66 -11.69 13.68
C ALA A 111 -0.30 -11.82 14.88
N LEU A 112 -1.22 -10.88 15.05
CA LEU A 112 -2.28 -10.93 16.05
C LEU A 112 -3.54 -11.67 15.57
N GLY A 113 -3.53 -12.23 14.36
CA GLY A 113 -4.61 -13.05 13.80
C GLY A 113 -5.70 -12.24 13.06
N ALA A 114 -5.45 -11.01 12.68
CA ALA A 114 -6.37 -10.26 11.82
C ALA A 114 -6.13 -10.54 10.33
N GLU A 115 -7.19 -10.54 9.53
CA GLU A 115 -7.06 -10.38 8.09
C GLU A 115 -6.74 -8.93 7.75
N VAL A 116 -5.84 -8.71 6.79
CA VAL A 116 -5.40 -7.37 6.42
C VAL A 116 -5.78 -7.06 4.98
N LEU A 117 -6.34 -5.87 4.76
CA LEU A 117 -6.52 -5.26 3.46
C LEU A 117 -5.63 -4.01 3.38
N GLY A 118 -4.76 -3.93 2.37
CA GLY A 118 -3.98 -2.73 2.06
C GLY A 118 -4.51 -2.04 0.80
N ILE A 119 -4.73 -0.73 0.86
CA ILE A 119 -5.10 0.10 -0.28
C ILE A 119 -4.15 1.29 -0.34
N SER A 120 -3.38 1.38 -1.41
CA SER A 120 -2.50 2.52 -1.69
C SER A 120 -3.18 3.51 -2.63
N LEU A 121 -3.14 4.79 -2.30
CA LEU A 121 -3.49 5.85 -3.23
C LEU A 121 -2.22 6.35 -3.92
N VAL A 122 -2.15 6.25 -5.22
CA VAL A 122 -1.06 6.82 -6.01
C VAL A 122 -1.20 8.34 -5.99
N THR A 123 -0.34 9.03 -5.25
CA THR A 123 -0.40 10.50 -5.11
C THR A 123 0.56 11.23 -6.03
N ASN A 124 1.57 10.53 -6.53
CA ASN A 124 2.56 11.04 -7.46
C ASN A 124 3.19 9.89 -8.25
N ALA A 125 3.76 10.17 -9.39
CA ALA A 125 4.70 9.26 -10.03
C ALA A 125 5.98 9.21 -9.19
N ALA A 126 6.59 8.03 -9.04
CA ALA A 126 7.85 7.90 -8.31
C ALA A 126 9.00 8.63 -9.04
N ALA A 127 10.09 8.91 -8.32
CA ALA A 127 11.21 9.70 -8.83
C ALA A 127 11.74 9.17 -10.17
N GLY A 128 11.90 10.06 -11.15
CA GLY A 128 12.41 9.73 -12.49
C GLY A 128 11.42 8.98 -13.40
N VAL A 129 10.18 8.76 -12.98
CA VAL A 129 9.15 8.15 -13.85
C VAL A 129 8.65 9.14 -14.89
N THR A 130 8.34 10.38 -14.49
CA THR A 130 7.88 11.48 -15.37
C THR A 130 8.95 12.53 -15.63
N GLY A 131 10.05 12.55 -14.87
CA GLY A 131 11.07 13.59 -14.93
C GLY A 131 10.74 14.85 -14.12
N GLU A 132 9.56 14.92 -13.50
CA GLU A 132 9.16 16.03 -12.64
C GLU A 132 9.76 15.92 -11.24
N LYS A 133 9.89 17.06 -10.55
CA LYS A 133 10.34 17.08 -9.16
C LYS A 133 9.17 16.69 -8.24
N LEU A 134 9.46 15.88 -7.24
CA LEU A 134 8.48 15.50 -6.22
C LEU A 134 8.22 16.65 -5.24
N SER A 135 6.95 16.86 -4.91
CA SER A 135 6.49 17.86 -3.96
C SER A 135 5.51 17.25 -2.97
N HIS A 136 5.77 17.43 -1.67
CA HIS A 136 4.82 16.97 -0.64
C HIS A 136 3.47 17.71 -0.72
N THR A 137 3.45 18.95 -1.21
CA THR A 137 2.22 19.71 -1.44
C THR A 137 1.32 19.02 -2.47
N GLU A 138 1.90 18.56 -3.59
CA GLU A 138 1.16 17.81 -4.63
C GLU A 138 0.61 16.48 -4.09
N VAL A 139 1.38 15.78 -3.24
CA VAL A 139 0.91 14.58 -2.55
C VAL A 139 -0.34 14.87 -1.72
N MET A 140 -0.33 15.97 -0.95
CA MET A 140 -1.48 16.38 -0.13
C MET A 140 -2.70 16.78 -0.97
N GLU A 141 -2.50 17.47 -2.08
CA GLU A 141 -3.56 17.87 -3.00
C GLU A 141 -4.19 16.66 -3.70
N ALA A 142 -3.38 15.75 -4.19
CA ALA A 142 -3.85 14.49 -4.78
C ALA A 142 -4.65 13.66 -3.77
N GLY A 143 -4.19 13.59 -2.52
CA GLY A 143 -4.90 12.92 -1.42
C GLY A 143 -6.27 13.54 -1.16
N LYS A 144 -6.36 14.87 -1.09
CA LYS A 144 -7.64 15.60 -0.90
C LYS A 144 -8.59 15.37 -2.08
N ALA A 145 -8.09 15.42 -3.31
CA ALA A 145 -8.91 15.22 -4.51
C ALA A 145 -9.50 13.80 -4.58
N ALA A 146 -8.76 12.79 -4.09
CA ALA A 146 -9.19 11.39 -4.10
C ALA A 146 -10.06 10.99 -2.89
N ALA A 147 -10.18 11.84 -1.85
CA ALA A 147 -10.82 11.49 -0.58
C ALA A 147 -12.27 10.99 -0.74
N GLY A 148 -13.06 11.62 -1.62
CA GLY A 148 -14.44 11.19 -1.89
C GLY A 148 -14.50 9.78 -2.45
N ARG A 149 -13.74 9.48 -3.50
CA ARG A 149 -13.67 8.15 -4.13
C ARG A 149 -13.19 7.08 -3.15
N MET A 150 -12.16 7.39 -2.36
CA MET A 150 -11.66 6.47 -1.33
C MET A 150 -12.70 6.20 -0.26
N GLY A 151 -13.41 7.23 0.20
CA GLY A 151 -14.49 7.10 1.18
C GLY A 151 -15.64 6.23 0.69
N GLU A 152 -16.08 6.41 -0.55
CA GLU A 152 -17.11 5.59 -1.18
C GLU A 152 -16.69 4.12 -1.32
N LEU A 153 -15.46 3.87 -1.76
CA LEU A 153 -14.89 2.53 -1.87
C LEU A 153 -14.86 1.85 -0.50
N LEU A 154 -14.30 2.52 0.51
CA LEU A 154 -14.24 2.00 1.88
C LEU A 154 -15.63 1.72 2.45
N ALA A 155 -16.60 2.61 2.24
CA ALA A 155 -17.97 2.41 2.71
C ALA A 155 -18.64 1.18 2.09
N LYS A 156 -18.36 0.87 0.83
CA LYS A 156 -18.85 -0.35 0.16
C LYS A 156 -18.18 -1.60 0.72
N VAL A 157 -16.87 -1.57 0.87
CA VAL A 157 -16.07 -2.69 1.37
C VAL A 157 -16.45 -3.05 2.81
N LEU A 158 -16.50 -2.05 3.71
CA LEU A 158 -16.80 -2.26 5.13
C LEU A 158 -18.19 -2.86 5.39
N LYS A 159 -19.15 -2.68 4.48
CA LYS A 159 -20.48 -3.29 4.60
C LYS A 159 -20.49 -4.80 4.32
N GLN A 160 -19.39 -5.34 3.77
CA GLN A 160 -19.30 -6.74 3.37
C GLN A 160 -18.30 -7.54 4.23
N LEU A 161 -17.58 -6.88 5.12
CA LEU A 161 -16.66 -7.48 6.08
C LEU A 161 -17.33 -7.84 7.39
#